data_330ba40dfd6faa453f523ada35e99c23
#
_entry.id   330ba40dfd6faa453f523ada35e99c23
#
_cell.length_a   1.000
_cell.length_b   1.000
_cell.length_c   1.000
_cell.angle_alpha   90.00
_cell.angle_beta   90.00
_cell.angle_gamma   90.00
#
_symmetry.space_group_name_H-M   'P 1'
#
loop_
_entity.id
_entity.type
_entity.pdbx_description
1 polymer ?
#
loop_
_entity_poly.entity_id
_entity_poly.type
_entity_poly.pdbx_seq_one_letter_code
_entity_poly.pdbx_strand_id
1 'polypeptide(L)'
;FKLYPLTYTELEQYPQDLDFDSVFRTYHLKRKKIDQERLYELLWTGFYPRVYDKHLDSYKWYENYIFTYVERDVRSLLNVRNLRTFEHFLILCASRSAQLIDYSDLSNALGVSLPTIKEWISLLETSGLIFILPAYFENFSKRIVKTPKIYFSDTGLLCHLLSIRTVKQLKVHPLLGSIFETFIVGECFKRFY
;
A
#
# COMPACT_ATOMS: atom_id res chain seq x y z
N PHE A 1 -17.22 1.82 7.71
CA PHE A 1 -16.71 0.94 6.63
C PHE A 1 -15.46 1.56 6.03
N LYS A 2 -14.33 0.84 6.01
CA LYS A 2 -13.17 1.20 5.21
C LYS A 2 -13.28 0.49 3.87
N LEU A 3 -13.16 1.23 2.76
CA LEU A 3 -13.09 0.68 1.42
C LEU A 3 -11.62 0.66 1.00
N TYR A 4 -11.11 -0.52 0.77
CA TYR A 4 -9.78 -0.72 0.21
C TYR A 4 -9.83 -0.83 -1.33
N PRO A 5 -8.71 -0.64 -2.04
CA PRO A 5 -8.60 -1.00 -3.45
C PRO A 5 -8.96 -2.47 -3.68
N LEU A 6 -9.39 -2.81 -4.90
CA LEU A 6 -9.76 -4.18 -5.26
C LEU A 6 -8.63 -5.18 -4.94
N THR A 7 -9.03 -6.42 -4.65
CA THR A 7 -8.10 -7.56 -4.72
C THR A 7 -7.93 -7.99 -6.19
N TYR A 8 -6.89 -8.77 -6.46
CA TYR A 8 -6.70 -9.40 -7.77
C TYR A 8 -7.90 -10.28 -8.16
N THR A 9 -8.45 -10.99 -7.20
CA THR A 9 -9.62 -11.87 -7.43
C THR A 9 -10.89 -11.10 -7.76
N GLU A 10 -11.10 -9.94 -7.15
CA GLU A 10 -12.22 -9.05 -7.49
C GLU A 10 -12.05 -8.45 -8.88
N LEU A 11 -10.83 -8.00 -9.21
CA LEU A 11 -10.54 -7.41 -10.52
C LEU A 11 -10.74 -8.40 -11.66
N GLU A 12 -10.29 -9.65 -11.49
CA GLU A 12 -10.44 -10.71 -12.49
C GLU A 12 -11.76 -11.49 -12.36
N GLN A 13 -12.68 -11.04 -11.51
CA GLN A 13 -14.02 -11.62 -11.29
C GLN A 13 -13.99 -13.12 -10.91
N TYR A 14 -13.00 -13.55 -10.15
CA TYR A 14 -12.96 -14.91 -9.61
C TYR A 14 -14.00 -15.09 -8.49
N PRO A 15 -14.60 -16.29 -8.33
CA PRO A 15 -15.46 -16.58 -7.19
C PRO A 15 -14.74 -16.32 -5.87
N GLN A 16 -15.41 -15.58 -4.96
CA GLN A 16 -14.81 -15.18 -3.68
C GLN A 16 -15.03 -16.20 -2.54
N ASP A 17 -15.78 -17.28 -2.80
CA ASP A 17 -16.20 -18.27 -1.78
C ASP A 17 -15.08 -19.25 -1.34
N LEU A 18 -13.82 -18.85 -1.50
CA LEU A 18 -12.69 -19.65 -1.04
C LEU A 18 -12.34 -19.28 0.39
N ASP A 19 -12.79 -20.08 1.38
CA ASP A 19 -12.27 -20.01 2.72
C ASP A 19 -10.76 -20.38 2.75
N PHE A 20 -10.08 -20.07 3.86
CA PHE A 20 -8.64 -20.29 3.98
C PHE A 20 -8.27 -21.78 3.83
N ASP A 21 -9.11 -22.69 4.34
CA ASP A 21 -8.93 -24.13 4.24
C ASP A 21 -9.14 -24.64 2.80
N SER A 22 -10.11 -24.05 2.08
CA SER A 22 -10.34 -24.37 0.66
C SER A 22 -9.18 -23.93 -0.23
N VAL A 23 -8.51 -22.81 0.09
CA VAL A 23 -7.31 -22.36 -0.63
C VAL A 23 -6.18 -23.42 -0.55
N PHE A 24 -5.95 -23.98 0.65
CA PHE A 24 -4.95 -25.05 0.82
C PHE A 24 -5.36 -26.38 0.17
N ARG A 25 -6.64 -26.75 0.25
CA ARG A 25 -7.15 -28.00 -0.37
C ARG A 25 -7.25 -27.91 -1.89
N THR A 26 -7.48 -26.71 -2.43
CA THR A 26 -7.67 -26.45 -3.86
C THR A 26 -6.37 -26.17 -4.62
N TYR A 27 -5.21 -26.44 -4.00
CA TYR A 27 -3.90 -26.25 -4.65
C TYR A 27 -3.74 -27.04 -5.96
N HIS A 28 -4.61 -28.02 -6.20
CA HIS A 28 -4.67 -28.85 -7.40
C HIS A 28 -5.67 -28.39 -8.48
N LEU A 29 -6.48 -27.36 -8.23
CA LEU A 29 -7.35 -26.82 -9.26
C LEU A 29 -6.49 -26.06 -10.28
N LYS A 30 -6.75 -26.28 -11.56
CA LYS A 30 -6.09 -25.64 -12.72
C LYS A 30 -6.16 -24.12 -12.59
N ARG A 31 -5.26 -23.53 -11.81
CA ARG A 31 -5.13 -22.08 -11.71
C ARG A 31 -4.56 -21.54 -13.00
N LYS A 32 -5.23 -20.58 -13.60
CA LYS A 32 -4.68 -19.79 -14.70
C LYS A 32 -3.41 -19.11 -14.16
N LYS A 33 -2.24 -19.51 -14.64
CA LYS A 33 -1.00 -18.82 -14.27
C LYS A 33 -1.10 -17.37 -14.73
N ILE A 34 -0.83 -16.44 -13.84
CA ILE A 34 -0.65 -15.03 -14.25
C ILE A 34 0.60 -15.00 -15.11
N ASP A 35 0.48 -14.45 -16.31
CA ASP A 35 1.63 -14.12 -17.12
C ASP A 35 2.48 -13.05 -16.42
N GLN A 36 3.81 -13.19 -16.51
CA GLN A 36 4.73 -12.31 -15.81
C GLN A 36 4.59 -10.85 -16.27
N GLU A 37 4.37 -10.61 -17.56
CA GLU A 37 4.14 -9.26 -18.09
C GLU A 37 2.87 -8.67 -17.49
N ARG A 38 1.80 -9.43 -17.48
CA ARG A 38 0.51 -9.02 -16.90
C ARG A 38 0.65 -8.72 -15.40
N LEU A 39 1.46 -9.46 -14.67
CA LEU A 39 1.73 -9.18 -13.25
C LEU A 39 2.40 -7.82 -13.07
N TYR A 40 3.42 -7.51 -13.86
CA TYR A 40 4.08 -6.21 -13.78
C TYR A 40 3.15 -5.05 -14.16
N GLU A 41 2.28 -5.24 -15.15
CA GLU A 41 1.24 -4.25 -15.48
C GLU A 41 0.30 -4.01 -14.31
N LEU A 42 -0.19 -5.07 -13.66
CA LEU A 42 -1.08 -4.97 -12.50
C LEU A 42 -0.40 -4.26 -11.32
N LEU A 43 0.83 -4.63 -11.00
CA LEU A 43 1.61 -3.99 -9.93
C LEU A 43 1.78 -2.49 -10.19
N TRP A 44 2.02 -2.10 -11.45
CA TRP A 44 2.23 -0.71 -11.82
C TRP A 44 0.91 0.08 -11.92
N THR A 45 -0.15 -0.52 -12.46
CA THR A 45 -1.47 0.11 -12.60
C THR A 45 -2.17 0.25 -11.25
N GLY A 46 -1.92 -0.68 -10.31
CA GLY A 46 -2.62 -0.75 -9.02
C GLY A 46 -4.03 -1.32 -9.15
N PHE A 47 -4.83 -1.16 -8.10
CA PHE A 47 -6.12 -1.84 -7.94
C PHE A 47 -7.28 -0.90 -7.59
N TYR A 48 -7.13 0.41 -7.80
CA TYR A 48 -8.26 1.32 -7.59
C TYR A 48 -9.32 1.15 -8.67
N PRO A 49 -10.61 0.88 -8.30
CA PRO A 49 -11.70 0.56 -9.25
C PRO A 49 -11.85 1.59 -10.36
N ARG A 50 -11.73 2.88 -10.00
CA ARG A 50 -11.94 3.99 -10.93
C ARG A 50 -10.95 4.02 -12.10
N VAL A 51 -9.73 3.52 -11.90
CA VAL A 51 -8.73 3.41 -12.97
C VAL A 51 -9.22 2.47 -14.07
N TYR A 52 -9.84 1.34 -13.67
CA TYR A 52 -10.36 0.34 -14.59
C TYR A 52 -11.71 0.73 -15.19
N ASP A 53 -12.66 1.21 -14.36
CA ASP A 53 -14.01 1.59 -14.81
C ASP A 53 -13.99 2.70 -15.87
N LYS A 54 -13.07 3.66 -15.75
CA LYS A 54 -12.97 4.80 -16.66
C LYS A 54 -11.79 4.71 -17.64
N HIS A 55 -11.08 3.59 -17.67
CA HIS A 55 -9.89 3.38 -18.52
C HIS A 55 -8.88 4.55 -18.42
N LEU A 56 -8.60 5.00 -17.19
CA LEU A 56 -7.77 6.15 -16.93
C LEU A 56 -6.28 5.80 -17.05
N ASP A 57 -5.46 6.80 -17.42
CA ASP A 57 -4.02 6.74 -17.21
C ASP A 57 -3.76 6.68 -15.69
N SER A 58 -3.27 5.53 -15.22
CA SER A 58 -3.10 5.28 -13.78
C SER A 58 -2.14 6.28 -13.15
N TYR A 59 -1.02 6.60 -13.82
CA TYR A 59 -0.02 7.53 -13.28
C TYR A 59 -0.60 8.93 -13.06
N LYS A 60 -1.32 9.48 -14.04
CA LYS A 60 -2.00 10.78 -13.92
C LYS A 60 -3.13 10.74 -12.90
N TRP A 61 -3.82 9.60 -12.80
CA TRP A 61 -4.88 9.45 -11.82
C TRP A 61 -4.34 9.51 -10.40
N TYR A 62 -3.23 8.81 -10.09
CA TYR A 62 -2.60 8.85 -8.77
C TYR A 62 -2.03 10.23 -8.44
N GLU A 63 -1.47 10.95 -9.41
CA GLU A 63 -1.04 12.34 -9.24
C GLU A 63 -2.18 13.23 -8.72
N ASN A 64 -3.34 13.19 -9.40
CA ASN A 64 -4.53 13.93 -8.99
C ASN A 64 -5.11 13.43 -7.66
N TYR A 65 -5.08 12.12 -7.42
CA TYR A 65 -5.57 11.51 -6.20
C TYR A 65 -4.76 12.00 -4.99
N ILE A 66 -3.43 11.95 -5.04
CA ILE A 66 -2.56 12.43 -3.97
C ILE A 66 -2.68 13.92 -3.79
N PHE A 67 -2.70 14.70 -4.87
CA PHE A 67 -2.91 16.14 -4.78
C PHE A 67 -4.22 16.46 -4.04
N THR A 68 -5.32 15.84 -4.42
CA THR A 68 -6.62 16.05 -3.78
C THR A 68 -6.62 15.61 -2.31
N TYR A 69 -5.99 14.48 -2.00
CA TYR A 69 -5.87 13.96 -0.64
C TYR A 69 -5.08 14.93 0.25
N VAL A 70 -3.91 15.39 -0.21
CA VAL A 70 -3.06 16.30 0.56
C VAL A 70 -3.76 17.66 0.76
N GLU A 71 -4.32 18.25 -0.30
CA GLU A 71 -4.93 19.56 -0.24
C GLU A 71 -6.25 19.59 0.56
N ARG A 72 -7.06 18.54 0.47
CA ARG A 72 -8.36 18.52 1.12
C ARG A 72 -8.32 17.87 2.50
N ASP A 73 -7.83 16.62 2.56
CA ASP A 73 -7.99 15.79 3.75
C ASP A 73 -6.88 16.05 4.77
N VAL A 74 -5.63 16.10 4.34
CA VAL A 74 -4.49 16.36 5.25
C VAL A 74 -4.54 17.77 5.81
N ARG A 75 -4.78 18.78 4.95
CA ARG A 75 -4.85 20.17 5.38
C ARG A 75 -5.98 20.41 6.39
N SER A 76 -7.15 19.78 6.17
CA SER A 76 -8.31 19.98 7.05
C SER A 76 -8.19 19.22 8.38
N LEU A 77 -7.60 18.04 8.38
CA LEU A 77 -7.58 17.15 9.55
C LEU A 77 -6.40 17.41 10.49
N LEU A 78 -5.24 17.73 9.96
CA LEU A 78 -4.01 17.86 10.74
C LEU A 78 -3.52 19.29 10.93
N ASN A 79 -4.20 20.29 10.36
CA ASN A 79 -3.73 21.67 10.37
C ASN A 79 -2.24 21.78 9.97
N VAL A 80 -1.81 20.95 9.00
CA VAL A 80 -0.41 20.84 8.56
C VAL A 80 0.03 22.19 7.97
N ARG A 81 0.95 22.86 8.64
CA ARG A 81 1.48 24.16 8.19
C ARG A 81 2.36 24.03 6.95
N ASN A 82 2.98 22.88 6.76
CA ASN A 82 3.89 22.61 5.64
C ASN A 82 3.50 21.33 4.91
N LEU A 83 2.64 21.43 3.89
CA LEU A 83 2.18 20.32 3.05
C LEU A 83 3.34 19.65 2.31
N ARG A 84 4.37 20.40 1.93
CA ARG A 84 5.56 19.85 1.26
C ARG A 84 6.30 18.85 2.15
N THR A 85 6.40 19.12 3.46
CA THR A 85 7.00 18.17 4.40
C THR A 85 6.16 16.90 4.51
N PHE A 86 4.83 17.02 4.43
CA PHE A 86 3.95 15.85 4.41
C PHE A 86 4.07 15.05 3.10
N GLU A 87 4.24 15.70 1.94
CA GLU A 87 4.52 15.01 0.68
C GLU A 87 5.85 14.23 0.75
N HIS A 88 6.90 14.82 1.30
CA HIS A 88 8.16 14.12 1.54
C HIS A 88 7.98 12.93 2.50
N PHE A 89 7.15 13.09 3.53
CA PHE A 89 6.80 11.98 4.42
C PHE A 89 6.11 10.82 3.68
N LEU A 90 5.16 11.10 2.77
CA LEU A 90 4.53 10.07 1.92
C LEU A 90 5.57 9.30 1.09
N ILE A 91 6.50 10.02 0.46
CA ILE A 91 7.56 9.41 -0.36
C ILE A 91 8.49 8.55 0.50
N LEU A 92 8.86 9.03 1.71
CA LEU A 92 9.68 8.25 2.64
C LEU A 92 8.94 6.99 3.13
N CYS A 93 7.65 7.08 3.43
CA CYS A 93 6.83 5.91 3.77
C CYS A 93 6.78 4.93 2.60
N ALA A 94 6.63 5.42 1.36
CA ALA A 94 6.61 4.59 0.16
C ALA A 94 7.95 3.84 -0.03
N SER A 95 9.08 4.51 0.16
CA SER A 95 10.40 3.88 0.06
C SER A 95 10.65 2.81 1.14
N ARG A 96 9.86 2.80 2.21
CA ARG A 96 9.93 1.85 3.32
C ARG A 96 8.76 0.86 3.36
N SER A 97 7.94 0.80 2.31
CA SER A 97 6.88 -0.22 2.23
C SER A 97 7.49 -1.63 2.33
N ALA A 98 6.81 -2.54 3.04
CA ALA A 98 7.28 -3.88 3.39
C ALA A 98 8.47 -3.92 4.37
N GLN A 99 8.81 -2.80 5.01
CA GLN A 99 9.90 -2.72 6.00
C GLN A 99 9.36 -2.41 7.41
N LEU A 100 10.19 -2.65 8.43
CA LEU A 100 9.89 -2.24 9.80
C LEU A 100 9.83 -0.71 9.91
N ILE A 101 8.84 -0.19 10.63
CA ILE A 101 8.70 1.26 10.81
C ILE A 101 9.72 1.74 11.84
N ASP A 102 10.58 2.69 11.45
CA ASP A 102 11.37 3.47 12.39
C ASP A 102 10.83 4.90 12.45
N TYR A 103 10.04 5.17 13.49
CA TYR A 103 9.45 6.49 13.72
C TYR A 103 10.52 7.56 14.00
N SER A 104 11.61 7.18 14.66
CA SER A 104 12.68 8.11 15.01
C SER A 104 13.48 8.51 13.77
N ASP A 105 13.74 7.56 12.89
CA ASP A 105 14.42 7.82 11.63
C ASP A 105 13.55 8.71 10.71
N LEU A 106 12.24 8.47 10.61
CA LEU A 106 11.32 9.36 9.91
C LEU A 106 11.29 10.78 10.49
N SER A 107 11.26 10.89 11.82
CA SER A 107 11.29 12.17 12.55
C SER A 107 12.57 12.95 12.22
N ASN A 108 13.72 12.31 12.30
CA ASN A 108 15.00 12.93 12.01
C ASN A 108 15.14 13.35 10.54
N ALA A 109 14.73 12.49 9.61
CA ALA A 109 14.83 12.75 8.17
C ALA A 109 13.96 13.95 7.73
N LEU A 110 12.84 14.19 8.40
CA LEU A 110 11.88 15.26 8.05
C LEU A 110 12.00 16.51 8.91
N GLY A 111 12.78 16.47 10.00
CA GLY A 111 12.89 17.57 10.94
C GLY A 111 11.58 17.88 11.68
N VAL A 112 10.73 16.89 11.91
CA VAL A 112 9.47 17.01 12.65
C VAL A 112 9.50 16.17 13.92
N SER A 113 8.62 16.47 14.89
CA SER A 113 8.58 15.74 16.14
C SER A 113 8.09 14.29 15.98
N LEU A 114 8.54 13.40 16.85
CA LEU A 114 8.08 12.00 16.87
C LEU A 114 6.57 11.86 17.09
N PRO A 115 5.89 12.65 17.94
CA PRO A 115 4.44 12.68 18.00
C PRO A 115 3.79 13.03 16.66
N THR A 116 4.32 14.01 15.92
CA THR A 116 3.84 14.40 14.59
C THR A 116 3.93 13.24 13.60
N ILE A 117 5.02 12.48 13.58
CA ILE A 117 5.16 11.28 12.72
C ILE A 117 4.10 10.24 13.08
N LYS A 118 3.87 9.97 14.36
CA LYS A 118 2.83 9.02 14.80
C LYS A 118 1.44 9.45 14.38
N GLU A 119 1.12 10.73 14.49
CA GLU A 119 -0.14 11.33 14.04
C GLU A 119 -0.32 11.17 12.52
N TRP A 120 0.72 11.44 11.74
CA TRP A 120 0.69 11.29 10.30
C TRP A 120 0.55 9.82 9.83
N ILE A 121 1.25 8.89 10.49
CA ILE A 121 1.06 7.44 10.24
C ILE A 121 -0.38 7.04 10.56
N SER A 122 -0.93 7.47 11.71
CA SER A 122 -2.32 7.18 12.09
C SER A 122 -3.32 7.75 11.07
N LEU A 123 -3.06 8.94 10.51
CA LEU A 123 -3.89 9.49 9.44
C LEU A 123 -3.86 8.61 8.18
N LEU A 124 -2.67 8.20 7.71
CA LEU A 124 -2.55 7.34 6.53
C LEU A 124 -3.26 5.99 6.74
N GLU A 125 -3.16 5.43 7.96
CA GLU A 125 -3.83 4.19 8.31
C GLU A 125 -5.36 4.37 8.38
N THR A 126 -5.83 5.45 8.99
CA THR A 126 -7.27 5.74 9.11
C THR A 126 -7.90 6.01 7.75
N SER A 127 -7.20 6.70 6.85
CA SER A 127 -7.65 6.94 5.47
C SER A 127 -7.49 5.74 4.54
N GLY A 128 -6.92 4.63 5.02
CA GLY A 128 -6.78 3.41 4.23
C GLY A 128 -5.69 3.45 3.16
N LEU A 129 -4.79 4.45 3.17
CA LEU A 129 -3.65 4.49 2.25
C LEU A 129 -2.59 3.46 2.60
N ILE A 130 -2.42 3.21 3.89
CA ILE A 130 -1.51 2.20 4.43
C ILE A 130 -2.24 1.29 5.42
N PHE A 131 -1.63 0.18 5.73
CA PHE A 131 -1.93 -0.62 6.91
C PHE A 131 -0.65 -1.02 7.62
N ILE A 132 -0.79 -1.24 8.93
CA ILE A 132 0.32 -1.61 9.81
C ILE A 132 0.15 -3.07 10.17
N LEU A 133 1.16 -3.89 9.85
CA LEU A 133 1.16 -5.31 10.16
C LEU A 133 2.05 -5.56 11.39
N PRO A 134 1.44 -5.88 12.56
CA PRO A 134 2.20 -6.19 13.76
C PRO A 134 2.96 -7.52 13.60
N ALA A 135 4.09 -7.64 14.30
CA ALA A 135 4.83 -8.89 14.34
C ALA A 135 4.00 -9.98 15.01
N TYR A 136 3.99 -11.18 14.43
CA TYR A 136 3.36 -12.34 15.04
C TYR A 136 4.29 -12.95 16.11
N PHE A 137 3.76 -13.16 17.30
CA PHE A 137 4.39 -13.94 18.38
C PHE A 137 3.29 -14.70 19.13
N GLU A 138 3.58 -15.93 19.56
CA GLU A 138 2.69 -16.70 20.42
C GLU A 138 2.42 -15.98 21.75
N ASN A 139 3.46 -15.36 22.33
CA ASN A 139 3.32 -14.55 23.53
C ASN A 139 2.79 -13.16 23.18
N PHE A 140 1.55 -12.87 23.65
CA PHE A 140 0.84 -11.63 23.38
C PHE A 140 1.61 -10.37 23.80
N SER A 141 2.31 -10.38 24.94
CA SER A 141 3.11 -9.25 25.41
C SER A 141 4.25 -8.91 24.47
N LYS A 142 4.82 -9.90 23.77
CA LYS A 142 5.88 -9.68 22.77
C LYS A 142 5.36 -9.07 21.47
N ARG A 143 4.08 -9.25 21.13
CA ARG A 143 3.46 -8.61 19.95
C ARG A 143 3.42 -7.09 20.07
N ILE A 144 3.18 -6.59 21.28
CA ILE A 144 3.03 -5.14 21.56
C ILE A 144 4.37 -4.41 21.51
N VAL A 145 5.47 -5.10 21.81
CA VAL A 145 6.81 -4.49 21.94
C VAL A 145 7.63 -4.50 20.65
N LYS A 146 7.27 -5.34 19.67
CA LYS A 146 8.02 -5.47 18.42
C LYS A 146 7.56 -4.47 17.38
N THR A 147 8.53 -3.89 16.67
CA THR A 147 8.30 -2.95 15.58
C THR A 147 7.50 -3.60 14.46
N PRO A 148 6.35 -3.03 14.06
CA PRO A 148 5.54 -3.56 12.97
C PRO A 148 6.12 -3.19 11.60
N LYS A 149 5.63 -3.84 10.54
CA LYS A 149 5.89 -3.45 9.16
C LYS A 149 4.80 -2.50 8.64
N ILE A 150 5.21 -1.58 7.76
CA ILE A 150 4.29 -0.70 7.03
C ILE A 150 4.07 -1.23 5.61
N TYR A 151 2.82 -1.17 5.14
CA TYR A 151 2.45 -1.52 3.77
C TYR A 151 1.50 -0.49 3.19
N PHE A 152 1.69 -0.13 1.93
CA PHE A 152 0.69 0.60 1.19
C PHE A 152 -0.47 -0.33 0.78
N SER A 153 -1.69 0.19 0.76
CA SER A 153 -2.89 -0.58 0.39
C SER A 153 -2.99 -0.84 -1.11
N ASP A 154 -2.18 -0.13 -1.89
CA ASP A 154 -2.19 -0.20 -3.34
C ASP A 154 -0.79 -0.06 -3.94
N THR A 155 -0.45 -0.94 -4.87
CA THR A 155 0.88 -0.95 -5.51
C THR A 155 1.05 0.10 -6.60
N GLY A 156 -0.03 0.51 -7.27
CA GLY A 156 0.02 1.59 -8.26
C GLY A 156 0.29 2.93 -7.59
N LEU A 157 -0.38 3.19 -6.46
CA LEU A 157 -0.08 4.35 -5.62
C LEU A 157 1.37 4.32 -5.14
N LEU A 158 1.85 3.16 -4.68
CA LEU A 158 3.23 2.97 -4.25
C LEU A 158 4.22 3.26 -5.40
N CYS A 159 3.98 2.74 -6.60
CA CYS A 159 4.77 3.02 -7.79
C CYS A 159 4.78 4.52 -8.14
N HIS A 160 3.63 5.18 -8.05
CA HIS A 160 3.52 6.63 -8.31
C HIS A 160 4.39 7.43 -7.32
N LEU A 161 4.27 7.18 -6.01
CA LEU A 161 5.05 7.87 -4.97
C LEU A 161 6.56 7.63 -5.12
N LEU A 162 6.97 6.46 -5.61
CA LEU A 162 8.36 6.11 -5.93
C LEU A 162 8.82 6.65 -7.29
N SER A 163 7.99 7.45 -7.99
CA SER A 163 8.29 8.02 -9.31
C SER A 163 8.57 6.96 -10.39
N ILE A 164 8.00 5.77 -10.27
CA ILE A 164 8.08 4.69 -11.27
C ILE A 164 7.04 4.96 -12.35
N ARG A 165 7.46 5.58 -13.47
CA ARG A 165 6.58 6.08 -14.52
C ARG A 165 6.17 5.05 -15.57
N THR A 166 6.84 3.91 -15.62
CA THR A 166 6.59 2.88 -16.63
C THR A 166 6.81 1.48 -16.05
N VAL A 167 6.15 0.49 -16.64
CA VAL A 167 6.37 -0.93 -16.33
C VAL A 167 7.84 -1.34 -16.53
N LYS A 168 8.52 -0.76 -17.54
CA LYS A 168 9.95 -1.02 -17.78
C LYS A 168 10.82 -0.57 -16.61
N GLN A 169 10.53 0.60 -16.04
CA GLN A 169 11.24 1.08 -14.83
C GLN A 169 10.95 0.19 -13.63
N LEU A 170 9.69 -0.26 -13.45
CA LEU A 170 9.33 -1.17 -12.36
C LEU A 170 10.15 -2.46 -12.39
N LYS A 171 10.33 -3.09 -13.57
CA LYS A 171 11.04 -4.37 -13.73
C LYS A 171 12.49 -4.35 -13.25
N VAL A 172 13.13 -3.19 -13.28
CA VAL A 172 14.54 -3.02 -12.86
C VAL A 172 14.67 -2.19 -11.58
N HIS A 173 13.56 -1.86 -10.94
CA HIS A 173 13.57 -1.00 -9.77
C HIS A 173 14.11 -1.73 -8.54
N PRO A 174 15.01 -1.13 -7.73
CA PRO A 174 15.59 -1.78 -6.55
C PRO A 174 14.54 -2.26 -5.53
N LEU A 175 13.39 -1.57 -5.44
CA LEU A 175 12.30 -1.91 -4.53
C LEU A 175 11.25 -2.84 -5.13
N LEU A 176 11.51 -3.49 -6.28
CA LEU A 176 10.57 -4.42 -6.91
C LEU A 176 10.12 -5.52 -5.94
N GLY A 177 11.06 -6.08 -5.17
CA GLY A 177 10.76 -7.10 -4.15
C GLY A 177 9.79 -6.59 -3.08
N SER A 178 10.00 -5.37 -2.57
CA SER A 178 9.11 -4.73 -1.58
C SER A 178 7.72 -4.42 -2.16
N ILE A 179 7.66 -3.99 -3.43
CA ILE A 179 6.40 -3.75 -4.13
C ILE A 179 5.63 -5.06 -4.32
N PHE A 180 6.31 -6.14 -4.70
CA PHE A 180 5.70 -7.46 -4.83
C PHE A 180 5.25 -8.02 -3.48
N GLU A 181 6.05 -7.89 -2.42
CA GLU A 181 5.65 -8.26 -1.05
C GLU A 181 4.42 -7.46 -0.62
N THR A 182 4.39 -6.14 -0.90
CA THR A 182 3.23 -5.28 -0.60
C THR A 182 1.96 -5.78 -1.30
N PHE A 183 2.06 -6.21 -2.56
CA PHE A 183 0.94 -6.82 -3.28
C PHE A 183 0.44 -8.08 -2.58
N ILE A 184 1.32 -9.06 -2.33
CA ILE A 184 0.92 -10.35 -1.74
C ILE A 184 0.32 -10.17 -0.34
N VAL A 185 0.97 -9.38 0.52
CA VAL A 185 0.47 -9.14 1.88
C VAL A 185 -0.83 -8.32 1.84
N GLY A 186 -0.94 -7.37 0.91
CA GLY A 186 -2.18 -6.60 0.69
C GLY A 186 -3.35 -7.47 0.24
N GLU A 187 -3.13 -8.45 -0.64
CA GLU A 187 -4.15 -9.43 -1.04
C GLU A 187 -4.66 -10.26 0.15
N CYS A 188 -3.74 -10.71 1.00
CA CYS A 188 -4.12 -11.42 2.23
C CYS A 188 -4.89 -10.50 3.19
N PHE A 189 -4.38 -9.29 3.42
CA PHE A 189 -4.98 -8.32 4.34
C PHE A 189 -6.42 -7.96 3.94
N LYS A 190 -6.67 -7.62 2.68
CA LYS A 190 -7.99 -7.22 2.18
C LYS A 190 -9.05 -8.33 2.26
N ARG A 191 -8.63 -9.60 2.25
CA ARG A 191 -9.55 -10.75 2.38
C ARG A 191 -10.10 -10.96 3.79
N PHE A 192 -9.42 -10.44 4.81
CA PHE A 192 -9.78 -10.65 6.22
C PHE A 192 -10.39 -9.38 6.86
N TYR A 193 -10.58 -8.33 6.08
CA TYR A 193 -11.21 -7.07 6.48
C TYR A 193 -12.48 -6.78 5.67
#